data_a65b0f3c81a2dab1bb3a54fc377269ab
#
_entry.id   a65b0f3c81a2dab1bb3a54fc377269ab
#
_cell.length_a   1.000
_cell.length_b   1.000
_cell.length_c   1.000
_cell.angle_alpha   90.00
_cell.angle_beta   90.00
_cell.angle_gamma   90.00
#
_symmetry.space_group_name_H-M   'P 1'
#
loop_
_entity.id
_entity.type
_entity.pdbx_description
1 polymer ?
#
loop_
_entity_poly.entity_id
_entity_poly.type
_entity_poly.pdbx_seq_one_letter_code
_entity_poly.pdbx_strand_id
1 'polypeptide(L)'
;TIKNDIYIRSIATRKSSGSVPLIVADMIDFLHMAKWDRVIIETVGSGQSEVRCAAIADRIVVVEGPARGDGVQAEKAGLLELADAVIVNKSDLPGASKHAEELLESFELGLGDTPPVMLTSALNELGVEEAAGVLLELADSGRSVRARWRERLLAYNERKILESPKLEEILGSLAVGSISIDEAINVLGGE
;
A
#
# COMPACT_ATOMS: atom_id res chain seq x y z
N THR A 1 -1.02 -17.04 14.73
CA THR A 1 -0.18 -17.36 15.88
C THR A 1 0.02 -16.11 16.71
N ILE A 2 -0.22 -16.15 18.01
CA ILE A 2 0.06 -15.06 18.95
C ILE A 2 1.34 -15.43 19.69
N LYS A 3 2.32 -14.55 19.67
CA LYS A 3 3.57 -14.71 20.42
C LYS A 3 4.04 -13.32 20.86
N ASN A 4 4.27 -13.11 22.16
CA ASN A 4 4.74 -11.83 22.71
C ASN A 4 3.88 -10.62 22.29
N ASP A 5 2.55 -10.75 22.38
CA ASP A 5 1.60 -9.70 21.97
C ASP A 5 1.66 -9.33 20.46
N ILE A 6 2.18 -10.23 19.65
CA ILE A 6 2.19 -10.11 18.19
C ILE A 6 1.29 -11.19 17.59
N TYR A 7 0.32 -10.76 16.77
CA TYR A 7 -0.53 -11.65 15.98
C TYR A 7 -0.14 -11.54 14.51
N ILE A 8 0.15 -12.66 13.86
CA ILE A 8 0.52 -12.70 12.43
C ILE A 8 -0.49 -13.55 11.68
N ARG A 9 -1.02 -12.99 10.59
CA ARG A 9 -1.96 -13.65 9.69
C ARG A 9 -1.59 -13.41 8.23
N SER A 10 -1.42 -14.48 7.45
CA SER A 10 -1.30 -14.42 6.00
C SER A 10 -2.69 -14.48 5.36
N ILE A 11 -2.92 -13.66 4.36
CA ILE A 11 -4.18 -13.55 3.62
C ILE A 11 -3.89 -13.71 2.14
N ALA A 12 -4.59 -14.65 1.48
CA ALA A 12 -4.46 -14.85 0.05
C ALA A 12 -5.46 -13.99 -0.74
N THR A 13 -4.99 -13.32 -1.78
CA THR A 13 -5.83 -12.62 -2.77
C THR A 13 -6.46 -13.65 -3.71
N ARG A 14 -7.73 -13.97 -3.52
CA ARG A 14 -8.41 -15.04 -4.32
C ARG A 14 -9.22 -14.53 -5.51
N LYS A 15 -9.67 -13.28 -5.53
CA LYS A 15 -10.65 -12.77 -6.50
C LYS A 15 -10.25 -11.50 -7.26
N SER A 16 -9.16 -10.87 -6.90
CA SER A 16 -8.72 -9.66 -7.58
C SER A 16 -7.20 -9.70 -7.79
N SER A 17 -6.77 -9.79 -9.04
CA SER A 17 -5.35 -9.66 -9.34
C SER A 17 -4.91 -8.24 -9.01
N GLY A 18 -4.02 -8.09 -8.05
CA GLY A 18 -3.39 -6.82 -7.69
C GLY A 18 -4.12 -5.94 -6.69
N SER A 19 -5.23 -6.36 -6.05
CA SER A 19 -5.88 -5.59 -5.00
C SER A 19 -5.61 -6.17 -3.61
N VAL A 20 -5.56 -5.28 -2.61
CA VAL A 20 -5.63 -5.69 -1.21
C VAL A 20 -6.98 -6.38 -1.01
N PRO A 21 -7.03 -7.57 -0.40
CA PRO A 21 -8.30 -8.26 -0.17
C PRO A 21 -9.27 -7.36 0.59
N LEU A 22 -10.53 -7.31 0.15
CA LEU A 22 -11.59 -6.49 0.77
C LEU A 22 -11.70 -6.74 2.28
N ILE A 23 -11.50 -7.99 2.71
CA ILE A 23 -11.55 -8.39 4.11
C ILE A 23 -10.48 -7.73 5.00
N VAL A 24 -9.41 -7.16 4.42
CA VAL A 24 -8.33 -6.56 5.22
C VAL A 24 -8.83 -5.33 5.98
N ALA A 25 -9.67 -4.50 5.38
CA ALA A 25 -10.26 -3.35 6.06
C ALA A 25 -11.11 -3.79 7.26
N ASP A 26 -11.99 -4.77 7.06
CA ASP A 26 -12.83 -5.32 8.12
C ASP A 26 -12.01 -5.98 9.25
N MET A 27 -10.88 -6.60 8.89
CA MET A 27 -9.94 -7.18 9.87
C MET A 27 -9.22 -6.10 10.69
N ILE A 28 -8.86 -4.97 10.09
CA ILE A 28 -8.25 -3.84 10.80
C ILE A 28 -9.23 -3.30 11.83
N ASP A 29 -10.48 -3.06 11.43
CA ASP A 29 -11.53 -2.59 12.33
C ASP A 29 -11.74 -3.56 13.50
N PHE A 30 -11.79 -4.86 13.22
CA PHE A 30 -11.90 -5.89 14.24
C PHE A 30 -10.70 -5.88 15.21
N LEU A 31 -9.48 -5.75 14.70
CA LEU A 31 -8.27 -5.70 15.54
C LEU A 31 -8.26 -4.45 16.43
N HIS A 32 -8.68 -3.29 15.93
CA HIS A 32 -8.83 -2.08 16.74
C HIS A 32 -9.92 -2.24 17.82
N MET A 33 -11.04 -2.87 17.51
CA MET A 33 -12.06 -3.21 18.50
C MET A 33 -11.52 -4.16 19.57
N ALA A 34 -10.63 -5.08 19.20
CA ALA A 34 -9.93 -5.98 20.09
C ALA A 34 -8.75 -5.34 20.86
N LYS A 35 -8.59 -4.01 20.75
CA LYS A 35 -7.57 -3.20 21.44
C LYS A 35 -6.13 -3.49 21.01
N TRP A 36 -5.92 -3.85 19.76
CA TRP A 36 -4.60 -3.84 19.17
C TRP A 36 -4.21 -2.40 18.82
N ASP A 37 -3.05 -1.99 19.30
CA ASP A 37 -2.58 -0.60 19.15
C ASP A 37 -2.14 -0.28 17.74
N ARG A 38 -1.59 -1.27 17.03
CA ARG A 38 -1.04 -1.10 15.69
C ARG A 38 -1.31 -2.32 14.81
N VAL A 39 -1.57 -2.06 13.54
CA VAL A 39 -1.75 -3.08 12.51
C VAL A 39 -0.76 -2.79 11.39
N ILE A 40 0.11 -3.74 11.09
CA ILE A 40 1.07 -3.65 9.97
C ILE A 40 0.55 -4.52 8.83
N ILE A 41 0.40 -3.92 7.65
CA ILE A 41 0.01 -4.60 6.42
C ILE A 41 1.27 -4.77 5.58
N GLU A 42 1.75 -5.99 5.45
CA GLU A 42 2.85 -6.32 4.55
C GLU A 42 2.29 -6.72 3.18
N THR A 43 2.81 -6.10 2.13
CA THR A 43 2.48 -6.44 0.74
C THR A 43 3.66 -7.11 0.05
N VAL A 44 3.35 -8.03 -0.86
CA VAL A 44 4.37 -8.61 -1.75
C VAL A 44 4.61 -7.67 -2.93
N GLY A 45 5.87 -7.39 -3.27
CA GLY A 45 6.32 -6.45 -4.30
C GLY A 45 5.84 -6.79 -5.72
N SER A 46 4.54 -6.68 -5.96
CA SER A 46 3.88 -6.97 -7.24
C SER A 46 3.38 -5.71 -7.97
N GLY A 47 3.84 -4.51 -7.55
CA GLY A 47 3.54 -3.24 -8.22
C GLY A 47 2.20 -2.64 -7.80
N GLN A 48 1.13 -2.86 -8.55
CA GLN A 48 -0.15 -2.14 -8.36
C GLN A 48 -0.89 -2.41 -7.04
N SER A 49 -0.69 -3.58 -6.41
CA SER A 49 -1.32 -3.89 -5.11
C SER A 49 -0.79 -3.04 -3.97
N GLU A 50 0.44 -2.57 -4.08
CA GLU A 50 1.10 -1.75 -3.06
C GLU A 50 0.46 -0.36 -2.96
N VAL A 51 0.18 0.28 -4.10
CA VAL A 51 -0.49 1.59 -4.14
C VAL A 51 -1.89 1.52 -3.52
N ARG A 52 -2.59 0.40 -3.68
CA ARG A 52 -3.94 0.22 -3.11
C ARG A 52 -3.96 0.13 -1.59
N CYS A 53 -2.84 -0.18 -0.93
CA CYS A 53 -2.74 -0.08 0.52
C CYS A 53 -3.00 1.35 1.02
N ALA A 54 -2.78 2.37 0.20
CA ALA A 54 -3.09 3.75 0.53
C ALA A 54 -4.58 4.02 0.78
N ALA A 55 -5.46 3.12 0.33
CA ALA A 55 -6.89 3.22 0.60
C ALA A 55 -7.25 2.88 2.06
N ILE A 56 -6.48 2.00 2.69
CA ILE A 56 -6.79 1.44 4.01
C ILE A 56 -5.75 1.77 5.09
N ALA A 57 -4.49 2.02 4.71
CA ALA A 57 -3.43 2.34 5.66
C ALA A 57 -3.39 3.83 5.99
N ASP A 58 -3.15 4.17 7.25
CA ASP A 58 -2.95 5.56 7.70
C ASP A 58 -1.56 6.06 7.31
N ARG A 59 -0.58 5.16 7.27
CA ARG A 59 0.82 5.44 6.92
C ARG A 59 1.34 4.42 5.94
N ILE A 60 2.18 4.88 5.03
CA ILE A 60 2.86 4.03 4.05
C ILE A 60 4.35 4.12 4.28
N VAL A 61 4.94 2.97 4.58
CA VAL A 61 6.39 2.80 4.70
C VAL A 61 6.87 1.98 3.52
N VAL A 62 7.70 2.57 2.69
CA VAL A 62 8.32 1.86 1.57
C VAL A 62 9.62 1.24 2.05
N VAL A 63 9.78 -0.06 1.88
CA VAL A 63 11.01 -0.78 2.20
C VAL A 63 11.70 -1.20 0.92
N GLU A 64 12.89 -0.67 0.71
CA GLU A 64 13.72 -0.97 -0.45
C GLU A 64 15.05 -1.61 -0.06
N GLY A 65 15.76 -2.13 -1.04
CA GLY A 65 17.16 -2.52 -0.90
C GLY A 65 18.04 -1.66 -1.82
N PRO A 66 19.35 -1.84 -1.78
CA PRO A 66 20.27 -1.18 -2.71
C PRO A 66 19.81 -1.41 -4.16
N ALA A 67 19.72 -0.33 -4.94
CA ALA A 67 19.25 -0.39 -6.31
C ALA A 67 20.07 -1.37 -7.15
N ARG A 68 19.42 -2.27 -7.84
CA ARG A 68 20.00 -3.18 -8.83
C ARG A 68 19.48 -2.84 -10.22
N GLY A 69 19.97 -1.72 -10.81
CA GLY A 69 19.71 -1.38 -12.21
C GLY A 69 18.47 -0.51 -12.46
N ASP A 70 18.45 0.15 -13.61
CA ASP A 70 17.52 1.24 -14.00
C ASP A 70 16.04 0.83 -14.22
N GLY A 71 15.71 -0.45 -14.23
CA GLY A 71 14.37 -0.92 -14.61
C GLY A 71 13.32 -0.85 -13.49
N VAL A 72 13.71 -0.67 -12.24
CA VAL A 72 12.81 -0.77 -11.07
C VAL A 72 12.20 0.59 -10.68
N GLN A 73 12.80 1.70 -11.12
CA GLN A 73 12.42 3.05 -10.67
C GLN A 73 11.05 3.52 -11.16
N ALA A 74 10.65 3.16 -12.39
CA ALA A 74 9.38 3.65 -12.95
C ALA A 74 8.14 3.01 -12.30
N GLU A 75 8.19 1.72 -11.94
CA GLU A 75 7.08 1.02 -11.28
C GLU A 75 6.85 1.51 -9.84
N LYS A 76 7.92 1.93 -9.16
CA LYS A 76 7.85 2.36 -7.77
C LYS A 76 7.59 3.85 -7.58
N ALA A 77 7.68 4.66 -8.63
CA ALA A 77 7.48 6.11 -8.55
C ALA A 77 6.11 6.47 -7.92
N GLY A 78 5.05 5.77 -8.28
CA GLY A 78 3.73 5.98 -7.71
C GLY A 78 3.62 5.62 -6.22
N LEU A 79 4.38 4.61 -5.77
CA LEU A 79 4.41 4.21 -4.37
C LEU A 79 5.25 5.17 -3.52
N LEU A 80 6.38 5.63 -4.04
CA LEU A 80 7.24 6.63 -3.39
C LEU A 80 6.53 7.97 -3.22
N GLU A 81 5.67 8.35 -4.18
CA GLU A 81 4.81 9.54 -4.04
C GLU A 81 3.88 9.45 -2.83
N LEU A 82 3.44 8.25 -2.47
CA LEU A 82 2.55 7.98 -1.34
C LEU A 82 3.29 7.74 -0.02
N ALA A 83 4.62 7.58 -0.05
CA ALA A 83 5.40 7.20 1.12
C ALA A 83 5.40 8.28 2.20
N ASP A 84 5.10 7.90 3.44
CA ASP A 84 5.29 8.72 4.63
C ASP A 84 6.69 8.52 5.24
N ALA A 85 7.33 7.38 4.95
CA ALA A 85 8.71 7.09 5.29
C ALA A 85 9.30 6.06 4.30
N VAL A 86 10.62 6.06 4.14
CA VAL A 86 11.33 5.08 3.33
C VAL A 86 12.42 4.42 4.16
N ILE A 87 12.53 3.12 4.09
CA ILE A 87 13.60 2.32 4.69
C ILE A 87 14.43 1.71 3.57
N VAL A 88 15.69 2.07 3.48
CA VAL A 88 16.66 1.38 2.64
C VAL A 88 17.31 0.28 3.47
N ASN A 89 16.76 -0.93 3.35
CA ASN A 89 17.25 -2.11 4.06
C ASN A 89 18.47 -2.71 3.33
N LYS A 90 19.19 -3.61 4.03
CA LYS A 90 20.45 -4.20 3.58
C LYS A 90 21.55 -3.14 3.41
N SER A 91 21.64 -2.22 4.36
CA SER A 91 22.63 -1.15 4.37
C SER A 91 24.07 -1.65 4.50
N ASP A 92 24.25 -2.92 4.86
CA ASP A 92 25.51 -3.67 4.84
C ASP A 92 26.00 -3.98 3.42
N LEU A 93 25.16 -3.85 2.40
CA LEU A 93 25.55 -4.09 1.02
C LEU A 93 26.04 -2.79 0.34
N PRO A 94 26.99 -2.91 -0.60
CA PRO A 94 27.46 -1.77 -1.39
C PRO A 94 26.32 -1.07 -2.13
N GLY A 95 26.34 0.25 -2.15
CA GLY A 95 25.38 1.09 -2.88
C GLY A 95 24.15 1.51 -2.06
N ALA A 96 23.95 0.99 -0.85
CA ALA A 96 22.78 1.34 -0.04
C ALA A 96 22.77 2.83 0.35
N SER A 97 23.88 3.39 0.80
CA SER A 97 23.99 4.81 1.15
C SER A 97 23.74 5.70 -0.07
N LYS A 98 24.35 5.35 -1.21
CA LYS A 98 24.14 6.09 -2.46
C LYS A 98 22.67 6.07 -2.89
N HIS A 99 22.01 4.92 -2.78
CA HIS A 99 20.59 4.81 -3.09
C HIS A 99 19.73 5.68 -2.16
N ALA A 100 20.03 5.74 -0.87
CA ALA A 100 19.34 6.61 0.07
C ALA A 100 19.52 8.10 -0.28
N GLU A 101 20.72 8.51 -0.68
CA GLU A 101 21.01 9.87 -1.16
C GLU A 101 20.21 10.20 -2.42
N GLU A 102 20.19 9.31 -3.43
CA GLU A 102 19.40 9.46 -4.66
C GLU A 102 17.91 9.61 -4.40
N LEU A 103 17.38 8.86 -3.41
CA LEU A 103 15.98 8.99 -2.97
C LEU A 103 15.71 10.35 -2.34
N LEU A 104 16.57 10.82 -1.44
CA LEU A 104 16.46 12.14 -0.82
C LEU A 104 16.48 13.26 -1.87
N GLU A 105 17.43 13.24 -2.79
CA GLU A 105 17.50 14.20 -3.91
C GLU A 105 16.22 14.18 -4.76
N SER A 106 15.69 12.99 -5.04
CA SER A 106 14.42 12.84 -5.78
C SER A 106 13.24 13.46 -5.06
N PHE A 107 13.16 13.33 -3.74
CA PHE A 107 12.10 13.94 -2.95
C PHE A 107 12.23 15.46 -2.85
N GLU A 108 13.45 15.99 -2.75
CA GLU A 108 13.72 17.43 -2.71
C GLU A 108 13.34 18.15 -4.02
N LEU A 109 13.41 17.45 -5.15
CA LEU A 109 12.94 17.97 -6.44
C LEU A 109 11.42 17.95 -6.58
N GLY A 110 10.71 17.22 -5.72
CA GLY A 110 9.26 17.11 -5.72
C GLY A 110 8.57 18.28 -5.03
N LEU A 111 7.25 18.37 -5.21
CA LEU A 111 6.41 19.33 -4.49
C LEU A 111 5.89 18.67 -3.21
N GLY A 112 6.40 19.08 -2.06
CA GLY A 112 5.91 18.61 -0.74
C GLY A 112 7.02 18.35 0.26
N ASP A 113 6.65 17.90 1.46
CA ASP A 113 7.59 17.55 2.50
C ASP A 113 8.37 16.28 2.14
N THR A 114 9.67 16.29 2.40
CA THR A 114 10.54 15.13 2.19
C THR A 114 10.28 14.08 3.28
N PRO A 115 9.90 12.84 2.94
CA PRO A 115 9.73 11.80 3.95
C PRO A 115 11.08 11.40 4.54
N PRO A 116 11.14 10.95 5.81
CA PRO A 116 12.36 10.40 6.36
C PRO A 116 12.82 9.18 5.56
N VAL A 117 14.11 9.16 5.19
CA VAL A 117 14.78 8.03 4.54
C VAL A 117 15.78 7.45 5.53
N MET A 118 15.59 6.18 5.89
CA MET A 118 16.36 5.50 6.93
C MET A 118 17.15 4.33 6.35
N LEU A 119 18.38 4.19 6.78
CA LEU A 119 19.24 3.05 6.44
C LEU A 119 19.11 1.96 7.52
N THR A 120 18.80 0.73 7.13
CA THR A 120 18.76 -0.40 8.06
C THR A 120 19.47 -1.62 7.48
N SER A 121 19.98 -2.47 8.36
CA SER A 121 20.34 -3.86 8.03
C SER A 121 19.62 -4.78 9.00
N ALA A 122 18.50 -5.34 8.58
CA ALA A 122 17.73 -6.25 9.43
C ALA A 122 18.52 -7.51 9.79
N LEU A 123 19.45 -7.93 8.93
CA LEU A 123 20.32 -9.08 9.21
C LEU A 123 21.30 -8.80 10.34
N ASN A 124 21.83 -7.58 10.41
CA ASN A 124 22.88 -7.19 11.37
C ASN A 124 22.29 -6.33 12.51
N GLU A 125 20.96 -6.15 12.55
CA GLU A 125 20.23 -5.32 13.53
C GLU A 125 20.70 -3.86 13.58
N LEU A 126 21.30 -3.34 12.48
CA LEU A 126 21.79 -1.96 12.39
C LEU A 126 20.65 -1.02 11.96
N GLY A 127 20.51 0.12 12.64
CA GLY A 127 19.52 1.16 12.33
C GLY A 127 18.05 0.75 12.54
N VAL A 128 17.79 -0.47 13.05
CA VAL A 128 16.42 -1.00 13.21
C VAL A 128 15.70 -0.31 14.37
N GLU A 129 16.38 -0.07 15.48
CA GLU A 129 15.79 0.60 16.65
C GLU A 129 15.47 2.07 16.35
N GLU A 130 16.39 2.76 15.69
CA GLU A 130 16.17 4.15 15.26
C GLU A 130 15.01 4.26 14.28
N ALA A 131 14.96 3.36 13.26
CA ALA A 131 13.86 3.32 12.32
C ALA A 131 12.53 3.04 13.02
N ALA A 132 12.50 2.10 13.97
CA ALA A 132 11.30 1.82 14.76
C ALA A 132 10.85 3.06 15.54
N GLY A 133 11.78 3.80 16.18
CA GLY A 133 11.48 5.05 16.87
C GLY A 133 10.82 6.08 15.96
N VAL A 134 11.39 6.31 14.77
CA VAL A 134 10.81 7.23 13.77
C VAL A 134 9.41 6.78 13.34
N LEU A 135 9.21 5.48 13.05
CA LEU A 135 7.91 4.96 12.64
C LEU A 135 6.85 5.04 13.72
N LEU A 136 7.23 4.92 15.00
CA LEU A 136 6.31 5.03 16.12
C LEU A 136 5.77 6.46 16.30
N GLU A 137 6.57 7.46 15.95
CA GLU A 137 6.24 8.89 16.07
C GLU A 137 5.79 9.50 14.73
N LEU A 138 5.71 8.72 13.67
CA LEU A 138 5.42 9.20 12.32
C LEU A 138 4.05 9.89 12.27
N ALA A 139 4.08 11.21 12.21
CA ALA A 139 2.90 12.04 12.13
C ALA A 139 2.21 11.93 10.76
N ASP A 140 0.98 12.44 10.66
CA ASP A 140 0.35 12.64 9.36
C ASP A 140 1.06 13.79 8.64
N SER A 141 1.78 13.44 7.58
CA SER A 141 2.52 14.40 6.77
C SER A 141 1.61 15.25 5.87
N GLY A 142 0.33 14.87 5.76
CA GLY A 142 -0.57 15.47 4.76
C GLY A 142 -0.17 15.19 3.31
N ARG A 143 0.93 14.45 3.09
CA ARG A 143 1.37 14.04 1.74
C ARG A 143 0.31 13.20 1.07
N SER A 144 0.17 13.43 -0.22
CA SER A 144 -0.67 12.58 -1.09
C SER A 144 -2.13 12.47 -0.66
N VAL A 145 -2.67 13.40 0.13
CA VAL A 145 -4.08 13.38 0.56
C VAL A 145 -5.02 13.12 -0.63
N ARG A 146 -4.79 13.81 -1.76
CA ARG A 146 -5.61 13.61 -2.96
C ARG A 146 -5.44 12.23 -3.56
N ALA A 147 -4.21 11.70 -3.60
CA ALA A 147 -3.92 10.36 -4.11
C ALA A 147 -4.55 9.29 -3.21
N ARG A 148 -4.47 9.44 -1.89
CA ARG A 148 -5.13 8.55 -0.93
C ARG A 148 -6.66 8.55 -1.10
N TRP A 149 -7.28 9.71 -1.27
CA TRP A 149 -8.71 9.79 -1.53
C TRP A 149 -9.08 9.15 -2.87
N ARG A 150 -8.24 9.31 -3.90
CA ARG A 150 -8.44 8.62 -5.18
C ARG A 150 -8.45 7.10 -4.98
N GLU A 151 -7.46 6.55 -4.28
CA GLU A 151 -7.41 5.11 -4.01
C GLU A 151 -8.60 4.63 -3.16
N ARG A 152 -9.02 5.42 -2.17
CA ARG A 152 -10.23 5.11 -1.37
C ARG A 152 -11.49 5.10 -2.23
N LEU A 153 -11.65 6.05 -3.14
CA LEU A 153 -12.79 6.09 -4.05
C LEU A 153 -12.78 4.90 -5.01
N LEU A 154 -11.61 4.53 -5.56
CA LEU A 154 -11.48 3.37 -6.43
C LEU A 154 -11.80 2.08 -5.69
N ALA A 155 -11.24 1.88 -4.49
CA ALA A 155 -11.50 0.71 -3.66
C ALA A 155 -12.98 0.60 -3.27
N TYR A 156 -13.63 1.72 -2.92
CA TYR A 156 -15.05 1.76 -2.61
C TYR A 156 -15.91 1.34 -3.80
N ASN A 157 -15.65 1.88 -5.00
CA ASN A 157 -16.39 1.52 -6.20
C ASN A 157 -16.15 0.07 -6.60
N GLU A 158 -14.90 -0.41 -6.53
CA GLU A 158 -14.58 -1.82 -6.79
C GLU A 158 -15.35 -2.75 -5.85
N ARG A 159 -15.35 -2.44 -4.55
CA ARG A 159 -16.11 -3.20 -3.54
C ARG A 159 -17.60 -3.21 -3.88
N LYS A 160 -18.19 -2.05 -4.18
CA LYS A 160 -19.60 -1.92 -4.52
C LYS A 160 -19.98 -2.80 -5.74
N ILE A 161 -19.12 -2.83 -6.74
CA ILE A 161 -19.31 -3.69 -7.94
C ILE A 161 -19.22 -5.17 -7.57
N LEU A 162 -18.14 -5.57 -6.86
CA LEU A 162 -17.88 -6.98 -6.54
C LEU A 162 -18.89 -7.60 -5.57
N GLU A 163 -19.47 -6.79 -4.69
CA GLU A 163 -20.49 -7.22 -3.72
C GLU A 163 -21.93 -7.13 -4.28
N SER A 164 -22.11 -6.55 -5.47
CA SER A 164 -23.44 -6.44 -6.07
C SER A 164 -24.04 -7.81 -6.39
N PRO A 165 -25.27 -8.10 -5.92
CA PRO A 165 -25.95 -9.35 -6.23
C PRO A 165 -26.29 -9.50 -7.72
N LYS A 166 -26.26 -8.38 -8.49
CA LYS A 166 -26.54 -8.34 -9.93
C LYS A 166 -25.29 -8.56 -10.79
N LEU A 167 -24.09 -8.67 -10.19
CA LEU A 167 -22.84 -8.70 -10.95
C LEU A 167 -22.80 -9.82 -11.99
N GLU A 168 -23.14 -11.04 -11.60
CA GLU A 168 -23.11 -12.20 -12.52
C GLU A 168 -24.12 -12.07 -13.68
N GLU A 169 -25.31 -11.53 -13.44
CA GLU A 169 -26.32 -11.25 -14.47
C GLU A 169 -25.82 -10.20 -15.46
N ILE A 170 -25.22 -9.12 -14.94
CA ILE A 170 -24.67 -8.03 -15.74
C ILE A 170 -23.48 -8.53 -16.58
N LEU A 171 -22.58 -9.32 -15.99
CA LEU A 171 -21.46 -9.93 -16.72
C LEU A 171 -21.95 -10.84 -17.86
N GLY A 172 -23.00 -11.61 -17.63
CA GLY A 172 -23.67 -12.42 -18.66
C GLY A 172 -24.23 -11.55 -19.79
N SER A 173 -24.88 -10.45 -19.47
CA SER A 173 -25.48 -9.50 -20.43
C SER A 173 -24.41 -8.78 -21.26
N LEU A 174 -23.32 -8.37 -20.63
CA LEU A 174 -22.16 -7.77 -21.30
C LEU A 174 -21.49 -8.78 -22.26
N ALA A 175 -21.33 -10.03 -21.83
CA ALA A 175 -20.67 -11.07 -22.62
C ALA A 175 -21.41 -11.38 -23.94
N VAL A 176 -22.74 -11.27 -23.95
CA VAL A 176 -23.56 -11.46 -25.16
C VAL A 176 -23.87 -10.14 -25.89
N GLY A 177 -23.37 -9.01 -25.40
CA GLY A 177 -23.55 -7.70 -26.04
C GLY A 177 -24.97 -7.14 -25.94
N SER A 178 -25.78 -7.58 -24.97
CA SER A 178 -27.14 -7.10 -24.78
C SER A 178 -27.24 -5.78 -24.03
N ILE A 179 -26.19 -5.37 -23.32
CA ILE A 179 -26.06 -4.06 -22.68
C ILE A 179 -24.66 -3.50 -22.91
N SER A 180 -24.52 -2.17 -22.79
CA SER A 180 -23.24 -1.46 -22.82
C SER A 180 -22.60 -1.38 -21.43
N ILE A 181 -21.31 -1.04 -21.38
CA ILE A 181 -20.61 -0.80 -20.12
C ILE A 181 -21.26 0.35 -19.33
N ASP A 182 -21.70 1.42 -20.01
CA ASP A 182 -22.34 2.57 -19.37
C ASP A 182 -23.67 2.18 -18.72
N GLU A 183 -24.46 1.34 -19.38
CA GLU A 183 -25.72 0.79 -18.83
C GLU A 183 -25.41 -0.12 -17.62
N ALA A 184 -24.38 -0.97 -17.73
CA ALA A 184 -23.96 -1.83 -16.64
C ALA A 184 -23.54 -1.02 -15.40
N ILE A 185 -22.74 0.04 -15.58
CA ILE A 185 -22.29 0.92 -14.49
C ILE A 185 -23.49 1.62 -13.84
N ASN A 186 -24.45 2.11 -14.62
CA ASN A 186 -25.67 2.74 -14.10
C ASN A 186 -26.50 1.78 -13.25
N VAL A 187 -26.61 0.51 -13.64
CA VAL A 187 -27.32 -0.52 -12.87
C VAL A 187 -26.59 -0.87 -11.58
N LEU A 188 -25.25 -0.96 -11.61
CA LEU A 188 -24.41 -1.26 -10.44
C LEU A 188 -24.24 -0.05 -9.51
N GLY A 189 -24.31 1.17 -10.04
CA GLY A 189 -24.13 2.41 -9.30
C GLY A 189 -25.41 2.99 -8.67
N GLY A 190 -26.59 2.55 -9.10
CA GLY A 190 -27.90 3.11 -8.75
C GLY A 190 -28.52 2.56 -7.45
N GLU A 191 -27.74 1.86 -6.62
CA GLU A 191 -28.15 1.40 -5.28
C GLU A 191 -27.39 2.28 -4.24
#